data_9ceaa4e5d66998622791ab1037d4b4ed
#
_entry.id   9ceaa4e5d66998622791ab1037d4b4ed
#
_cell.length_a   1.000
_cell.length_b   1.000
_cell.length_c   1.000
_cell.angle_alpha   90.00
_cell.angle_beta   90.00
_cell.angle_gamma   90.00
#
_symmetry.space_group_name_H-M   'P 1'
#
loop_
_entity.id
_entity.type
_entity.pdbx_description
1 polymer ?
#
loop_
_entity_poly.entity_id
_entity_poly.type
_entity_poly.pdbx_seq_one_letter_code
_entity_poly.pdbx_strand_id
1 'polypeptide(L)'
;MYNSKLLEEKFIKKSNNNFTLLKDNLFFRNITFQNFQILKMISFLVRDKNWNNYDPKILNYEENFDTSLEYIFDLEYGIDEILKTRNVILFSENSITLSSEGEFLTDFWTNRIGFNLLIPL
;
A
#
# COMPACT_ATOMS: atom_id res chain seq x y z
N MET A 1 -5.81 -11.83 11.09
CA MET A 1 -4.48 -12.46 10.92
C MET A 1 -4.03 -12.28 9.48
N TYR A 2 -2.84 -11.78 9.24
CA TYR A 2 -2.33 -11.61 7.90
C TYR A 2 -1.68 -12.89 7.36
N ASN A 3 -1.60 -13.01 6.05
CA ASN A 3 -0.93 -14.12 5.39
C ASN A 3 0.53 -13.76 5.11
N SER A 4 1.45 -14.22 5.96
CA SER A 4 2.87 -13.89 5.85
C SER A 4 3.49 -14.41 4.56
N LYS A 5 2.99 -15.52 4.01
CA LYS A 5 3.50 -16.08 2.76
C LYS A 5 3.31 -15.13 1.59
N LEU A 6 2.17 -14.42 1.53
CA LEU A 6 1.91 -13.44 0.47
C LEU A 6 2.86 -12.24 0.57
N LEU A 7 3.29 -11.88 1.78
CA LEU A 7 4.18 -10.74 2.00
C LEU A 7 5.64 -11.10 1.83
N GLU A 8 6.04 -12.35 2.15
CA GLU A 8 7.42 -12.79 2.00
C GLU A 8 7.85 -12.97 0.55
N GLU A 9 6.90 -13.24 -0.34
CA GLU A 9 7.19 -13.34 -1.76
C GLU A 9 7.45 -11.95 -2.34
N LYS A 10 8.66 -11.74 -2.86
CA LYS A 10 9.06 -10.46 -3.45
C LYS A 10 8.89 -10.48 -4.96
N PHE A 11 8.67 -9.29 -5.54
CA PHE A 11 8.65 -9.07 -6.99
C PHE A 11 7.65 -9.98 -7.72
N ILE A 12 6.46 -10.11 -7.13
CA ILE A 12 5.40 -10.89 -7.76
C ILE A 12 4.72 -10.02 -8.81
N LYS A 13 4.72 -10.49 -10.05
CA LYS A 13 3.98 -9.83 -11.12
C LYS A 13 2.51 -10.20 -11.04
N LYS A 14 1.64 -9.17 -11.04
CA LYS A 14 0.19 -9.33 -11.08
C LYS A 14 -0.37 -8.51 -12.24
N SER A 15 -1.46 -9.00 -12.82
CA SER A 15 -2.12 -8.30 -13.91
C SER A 15 -3.61 -8.59 -13.94
N ASN A 16 -4.36 -7.62 -14.44
CA ASN A 16 -5.71 -7.84 -14.95
C ASN A 16 -5.72 -7.51 -16.45
N ASN A 17 -6.89 -7.23 -17.04
CA ASN A 17 -6.97 -6.98 -18.47
C ASN A 17 -6.15 -5.78 -18.95
N ASN A 18 -6.06 -4.73 -18.13
CA ASN A 18 -5.43 -3.47 -18.54
C ASN A 18 -4.19 -3.11 -17.72
N PHE A 19 -4.16 -3.49 -16.43
CA PHE A 19 -3.07 -3.12 -15.53
C PHE A 19 -2.09 -4.26 -15.34
N THR A 20 -0.81 -3.93 -15.26
CA THR A 20 0.21 -4.82 -14.72
C THR A 20 0.95 -4.09 -13.61
N LEU A 21 1.43 -4.85 -12.65
CA LEU A 21 2.24 -4.32 -11.55
C LEU A 21 3.20 -5.37 -11.04
N LEU A 22 4.22 -4.90 -10.34
CA LEU A 22 5.17 -5.73 -9.64
C LEU A 22 5.02 -5.44 -8.14
N LYS A 23 4.53 -6.43 -7.39
CA LYS A 23 4.37 -6.29 -5.94
C LYS A 23 5.68 -6.66 -5.26
N ASP A 24 6.14 -5.77 -4.36
CA ASP A 24 7.32 -5.95 -3.53
C ASP A 24 6.92 -5.62 -2.09
N ASN A 25 6.51 -6.63 -1.32
CA ASN A 25 5.90 -6.46 0.01
C ASN A 25 4.69 -5.51 -0.05
N LEU A 26 4.79 -4.34 0.58
CA LEU A 26 3.75 -3.30 0.54
C LEU A 26 4.04 -2.19 -0.46
N PHE A 27 5.03 -2.39 -1.33
CA PHE A 27 5.33 -1.49 -2.44
C PHE A 27 4.78 -2.09 -3.74
N PHE A 28 4.09 -1.26 -4.50
CA PHE A 28 3.50 -1.65 -5.77
C PHE A 28 4.26 -0.89 -6.85
N ARG A 29 5.06 -1.62 -7.64
CA ARG A 29 6.04 -1.03 -8.56
C ARG A 29 5.68 -1.25 -10.01
N ASN A 30 6.22 -0.40 -10.88
CA ASN A 30 6.13 -0.55 -12.33
C ASN A 30 4.69 -0.77 -12.81
N ILE A 31 3.82 0.15 -12.40
CA ILE A 31 2.40 0.05 -12.73
C ILE A 31 2.20 0.52 -14.15
N THR A 32 1.67 -0.37 -14.99
CA THR A 32 1.37 -0.06 -16.38
C THR A 32 -0.13 -0.14 -16.63
N PHE A 33 -0.59 0.67 -17.56
CA PHE A 33 -1.94 0.60 -18.11
C PHE A 33 -1.83 0.45 -19.60
N GLN A 34 -2.37 -0.64 -20.16
CA GLN A 34 -2.29 -0.98 -21.58
C GLN A 34 -0.85 -0.88 -22.09
N ASN A 35 0.08 -1.47 -21.35
CA ASN A 35 1.51 -1.56 -21.64
C ASN A 35 2.31 -0.25 -21.52
N PHE A 36 1.69 0.84 -21.07
CA PHE A 36 2.41 2.09 -20.78
C PHE A 36 2.61 2.23 -19.28
N GLN A 37 3.82 2.54 -18.86
CA GLN A 37 4.08 2.83 -17.46
C GLN A 37 3.42 4.15 -17.06
N ILE A 38 2.52 4.08 -16.08
CA ILE A 38 1.82 5.26 -15.56
C ILE A 38 2.33 5.70 -14.20
N LEU A 39 2.82 4.75 -13.39
CA LEU A 39 3.41 5.02 -12.08
C LEU A 39 4.62 4.12 -11.87
N LYS A 40 5.67 4.67 -11.28
CA LYS A 40 6.83 3.87 -10.87
C LYS A 40 6.56 3.11 -9.59
N MET A 41 5.79 3.69 -8.67
CA MET A 41 5.52 3.07 -7.39
C MET A 41 4.31 3.70 -6.71
N ILE A 42 3.56 2.87 -5.98
CA ILE A 42 2.59 3.27 -4.98
C ILE A 42 3.05 2.70 -3.65
N SER A 43 3.10 3.53 -2.62
CA SER A 43 3.39 3.09 -1.25
C SER A 43 2.55 3.90 -0.26
N PHE A 44 2.35 3.35 0.95
CA PHE A 44 1.73 4.07 2.05
C PHE A 44 2.79 4.36 3.09
N LEU A 45 2.92 5.62 3.50
CA LEU A 45 3.98 6.08 4.39
C LEU A 45 3.42 6.86 5.57
N VAL A 46 4.03 6.65 6.73
CA VAL A 46 3.86 7.50 7.91
C VAL A 46 5.24 8.00 8.32
N ARG A 47 5.40 9.31 8.45
CA ARG A 47 6.66 9.92 8.84
C ARG A 47 6.52 10.60 10.19
N ASP A 48 7.54 10.47 11.03
CA ASP A 48 7.59 11.09 12.34
C ASP A 48 7.88 12.61 12.22
N LYS A 49 7.97 13.28 13.37
CA LYS A 49 8.23 14.72 13.42
C LYS A 49 9.58 15.13 12.81
N ASN A 50 10.51 14.18 12.67
CA ASN A 50 11.83 14.40 12.08
C ASN A 50 11.90 13.89 10.63
N TRP A 51 10.75 13.58 10.00
CA TRP A 51 10.64 13.06 8.64
C TRP A 51 11.22 11.66 8.44
N ASN A 52 11.50 10.93 9.52
CA ASN A 52 11.87 9.52 9.41
C ASN A 52 10.63 8.66 9.18
N ASN A 53 10.78 7.57 8.47
CA ASN A 53 9.70 6.61 8.29
C ASN A 53 9.46 5.84 9.58
N TYR A 54 8.18 5.68 9.93
CA TYR A 54 7.78 4.64 10.88
C TYR A 54 7.72 3.31 10.16
N ASP A 55 8.28 2.27 10.77
CA ASP A 55 8.11 0.91 10.27
C ASP A 55 6.77 0.37 10.74
N PRO A 56 5.89 -0.07 9.83
CA PRO A 56 4.60 -0.60 10.22
C PRO A 56 4.71 -2.02 10.75
N LYS A 57 3.83 -2.33 11.70
CA LYS A 57 3.48 -3.70 12.03
C LYS A 57 2.25 -4.09 11.23
N ILE A 58 2.31 -5.21 10.52
CA ILE A 58 1.22 -5.67 9.69
C ILE A 58 0.26 -6.46 10.57
N LEU A 59 -0.97 -5.97 10.69
CA LEU A 59 -2.01 -6.62 11.48
C LEU A 59 -2.84 -7.56 10.62
N ASN A 60 -3.06 -7.20 9.36
CA ASN A 60 -3.82 -8.01 8.41
C ASN A 60 -3.42 -7.66 6.99
N TYR A 61 -3.43 -8.65 6.12
CA TYR A 61 -3.17 -8.48 4.70
C TYR A 61 -4.07 -9.41 3.90
N GLU A 62 -4.79 -8.85 2.92
CA GLU A 62 -5.70 -9.60 2.06
C GLU A 62 -5.49 -9.23 0.59
N GLU A 63 -5.65 -10.21 -0.26
CA GLU A 63 -5.72 -10.05 -1.70
C GLU A 63 -7.04 -10.63 -2.18
N ASN A 64 -7.83 -9.82 -2.89
CA ASN A 64 -9.10 -10.24 -3.46
C ASN A 64 -9.03 -9.99 -4.96
N PHE A 65 -8.91 -11.06 -5.73
CA PHE A 65 -8.72 -10.97 -7.17
C PHE A 65 -9.88 -11.63 -7.91
N ASP A 66 -10.44 -10.90 -8.86
CA ASP A 66 -11.37 -11.39 -9.87
C ASP A 66 -11.02 -10.68 -11.19
N THR A 67 -11.89 -9.88 -11.76
CA THR A 67 -11.54 -9.00 -12.88
C THR A 67 -10.78 -7.75 -12.42
N SER A 68 -10.76 -7.51 -11.11
CA SER A 68 -9.97 -6.45 -10.48
C SER A 68 -8.91 -7.06 -9.56
N LEU A 69 -7.93 -6.25 -9.18
CA LEU A 69 -6.90 -6.62 -8.20
C LEU A 69 -7.09 -5.73 -6.99
N GLU A 70 -7.53 -6.30 -5.88
CA GLU A 70 -7.74 -5.57 -4.64
C GLU A 70 -6.75 -6.02 -3.58
N TYR A 71 -6.06 -5.04 -2.99
CA TYR A 71 -5.13 -5.26 -1.89
C TYR A 71 -5.63 -4.49 -0.68
N ILE A 72 -5.80 -5.20 0.44
CA ILE A 72 -6.23 -4.63 1.71
C ILE A 72 -5.15 -4.93 2.73
N PHE A 73 -4.67 -3.90 3.44
CA PHE A 73 -3.68 -4.09 4.48
C PHE A 73 -3.94 -3.17 5.66
N ASP A 74 -3.95 -3.78 6.85
CA ASP A 74 -4.12 -3.10 8.11
C ASP A 74 -2.75 -2.98 8.79
N LEU A 75 -2.37 -1.77 9.15
CA LEU A 75 -1.06 -1.46 9.68
C LEU A 75 -1.18 -0.77 11.04
N GLU A 76 -0.18 -1.00 11.89
CA GLU A 76 -0.03 -0.33 13.17
C GLU A 76 1.34 0.34 13.21
N TYR A 77 1.36 1.59 13.63
CA TYR A 77 2.58 2.39 13.75
C TYR A 77 2.77 2.85 15.19
N GLY A 78 4.03 2.88 15.62
CA GLY A 78 4.40 3.35 16.94
C GLY A 78 4.53 2.24 17.96
N ILE A 79 4.97 2.61 19.16
CA ILE A 79 5.18 1.69 20.28
C ILE A 79 4.29 2.12 21.46
N ASP A 80 4.51 3.33 21.99
CA ASP A 80 3.73 3.88 23.10
C ASP A 80 2.54 4.70 22.58
N GLU A 81 2.75 5.41 21.50
CA GLU A 81 1.73 6.17 20.77
C GLU A 81 1.37 5.37 19.52
N ILE A 82 0.09 5.08 19.35
CA ILE A 82 -0.34 4.11 18.34
C ILE A 82 -1.32 4.75 17.34
N LEU A 83 -0.99 4.58 16.08
CA LEU A 83 -1.85 4.85 14.93
C LEU A 83 -2.13 3.53 14.22
N LYS A 84 -3.40 3.24 13.98
CA LYS A 84 -3.81 2.11 13.14
C LYS A 84 -4.42 2.64 11.86
N THR A 85 -4.06 2.03 10.73
CA THR A 85 -4.61 2.38 9.42
C THR A 85 -5.13 1.15 8.71
N ARG A 86 -6.22 1.32 7.95
CA ARG A 86 -6.67 0.35 6.97
C ARG A 86 -6.52 0.97 5.59
N ASN A 87 -5.81 0.28 4.72
CA ASN A 87 -5.44 0.79 3.41
C ASN A 87 -5.94 -0.16 2.33
N VAL A 88 -6.52 0.40 1.29
CA VAL A 88 -7.03 -0.36 0.15
C VAL A 88 -6.46 0.22 -1.14
N ILE A 89 -5.91 -0.66 -1.97
CA ILE A 89 -5.51 -0.31 -3.34
C ILE A 89 -6.31 -1.22 -4.26
N LEU A 90 -7.08 -0.63 -5.14
CA LEU A 90 -7.93 -1.36 -6.07
C LEU A 90 -7.59 -0.97 -7.51
N PHE A 91 -7.12 -1.95 -8.27
CA PHE A 91 -6.94 -1.83 -9.72
C PHE A 91 -8.18 -2.40 -10.40
N SER A 92 -9.07 -1.53 -10.81
CA SER A 92 -10.27 -1.91 -11.57
C SER A 92 -9.92 -2.08 -13.04
N GLU A 93 -10.92 -2.15 -13.92
CA GLU A 93 -10.64 -2.28 -15.34
C GLU A 93 -9.93 -1.05 -15.92
N ASN A 94 -10.35 0.16 -15.51
CA ASN A 94 -9.84 1.42 -16.06
C ASN A 94 -9.42 2.43 -15.00
N SER A 95 -9.35 2.05 -13.73
CA SER A 95 -9.04 2.98 -12.66
C SER A 95 -8.23 2.35 -11.54
N ILE A 96 -7.52 3.21 -10.82
CA ILE A 96 -6.85 2.85 -9.57
C ILE A 96 -7.52 3.65 -8.47
N THR A 97 -8.02 2.97 -7.46
CA THR A 97 -8.64 3.60 -6.30
C THR A 97 -7.76 3.35 -5.09
N LEU A 98 -7.43 4.43 -4.39
CA LEU A 98 -6.65 4.40 -3.16
C LEU A 98 -7.53 4.92 -2.04
N SER A 99 -7.67 4.16 -0.96
CA SER A 99 -8.38 4.61 0.21
C SER A 99 -7.63 4.25 1.48
N SER A 100 -7.74 5.11 2.48
CA SER A 100 -7.12 4.88 3.77
C SER A 100 -8.02 5.45 4.87
N GLU A 101 -8.18 4.68 5.94
CA GLU A 101 -8.81 5.10 7.17
C GLU A 101 -7.81 4.95 8.30
N GLY A 102 -7.75 5.93 9.18
CA GLY A 102 -6.83 5.90 10.31
C GLY A 102 -7.52 6.16 11.63
N GLU A 103 -7.02 5.55 12.69
CA GLU A 103 -7.45 5.76 14.05
C GLU A 103 -6.24 5.97 14.94
N PHE A 104 -6.19 7.14 15.60
CA PHE A 104 -5.19 7.41 16.63
C PHE A 104 -5.70 6.88 17.96
N LEU A 105 -5.03 5.90 18.51
CA LEU A 105 -5.38 5.35 19.83
C LEU A 105 -4.79 6.18 20.97
N THR A 106 -3.77 6.96 20.65
CA THR A 106 -3.14 7.94 21.55
C THR A 106 -2.79 9.18 20.75
N ASP A 107 -2.33 10.24 21.43
CA ASP A 107 -1.72 11.36 20.71
C ASP A 107 -0.50 10.86 19.93
N PHE A 108 -0.43 11.22 18.65
CA PHE A 108 0.57 10.71 17.75
C PHE A 108 1.10 11.84 16.86
N TRP A 109 2.36 12.19 17.03
CA TRP A 109 2.95 13.25 16.22
C TRP A 109 3.42 12.69 14.90
N THR A 110 2.87 13.21 13.81
CA THR A 110 3.31 12.86 12.47
C THR A 110 3.51 14.12 11.64
N ASN A 111 4.42 14.05 10.68
CA ASN A 111 4.58 15.08 9.65
C ASN A 111 3.86 14.68 8.36
N ARG A 112 3.65 13.38 8.14
CA ARG A 112 2.97 12.89 6.94
C ARG A 112 2.33 11.54 7.19
N ILE A 113 1.10 11.41 6.71
CA ILE A 113 0.39 10.14 6.61
C ILE A 113 -0.25 10.11 5.22
N GLY A 114 -0.04 9.04 4.46
CA GLY A 114 -0.77 8.86 3.21
C GLY A 114 -0.03 8.05 2.16
N PHE A 115 -0.71 7.91 1.04
CA PHE A 115 -0.12 7.28 -0.14
C PHE A 115 0.90 8.18 -0.79
N ASN A 116 1.98 7.57 -1.24
CA ASN A 116 3.03 8.22 -2.00
C ASN A 116 3.05 7.63 -3.40
N LEU A 117 2.96 8.49 -4.40
CA LEU A 117 2.94 8.09 -5.81
C LEU A 117 4.21 8.61 -6.48
N LEU A 118 4.97 7.69 -7.08
CA LEU A 118 6.13 8.04 -7.89
C LEU A 118 5.75 8.04 -9.36
N ILE A 119 5.86 9.20 -9.98
CA ILE A 119 5.46 9.41 -11.38
C ILE A 119 6.68 9.21 -12.27
N PRO A 120 6.55 8.53 -13.42
CA PRO A 120 7.63 8.44 -14.41
C PRO A 120 8.00 9.83 -14.95
N LEU A 121 9.28 10.01 -15.20
CA LEU A 121 9.77 11.23 -15.84
C LEU A 121 9.75 11.08 -17.36
#